data_3f50195167a8bc0395e4b7bf73ea6dbd
#
_entry.id   3f50195167a8bc0395e4b7bf73ea6dbd
#
_cell.length_a   1.000
_cell.length_b   1.000
_cell.length_c   1.000
_cell.angle_alpha   90.00
_cell.angle_beta   90.00
_cell.angle_gamma   90.00
#
_symmetry.space_group_name_H-M   'P 1'
#
loop_
_entity.id
_entity.type
_entity.pdbx_description
1 polymer ?
#
loop_
_entity_poly.entity_id
_entity_poly.type
_entity_poly.pdbx_seq_one_letter_code
_entity_poly.pdbx_strand_id
1 'polypeptide(L)'
;EMRDGKPVITRLPGIHFINDKAGKPIAINQHIGRRPIAAFGNSDGDLQMLQWTTAGEGARLGVIIHHTDANREWAYDRDSHIGRLDKALDESKQRGWLVVDMEKDWNRIYP
;
A
#
# COMPACT_ATOMS: atom_id res chain seq x y z
N GLU A 1 27.65 2.09 15.76
CA GLU A 1 28.99 1.48 15.76
C GLU A 1 30.06 2.52 15.44
N MET A 2 31.21 2.39 16.07
CA MET A 2 32.37 3.26 15.80
C MET A 2 33.34 2.54 14.90
N ARG A 3 33.73 3.15 13.77
CA ARG A 3 34.80 2.68 12.87
C ARG A 3 35.80 3.82 12.65
N ASP A 4 37.07 3.57 12.92
CA ASP A 4 38.14 4.55 12.79
C ASP A 4 37.83 5.89 13.49
N GLY A 5 37.24 5.80 14.69
CA GLY A 5 36.87 6.99 15.51
C GLY A 5 35.66 7.77 14.97
N LYS A 6 34.94 7.28 13.94
CA LYS A 6 33.76 7.93 13.38
C LYS A 6 32.50 7.09 13.63
N PRO A 7 31.38 7.72 14.01
CA PRO A 7 30.10 7.00 14.10
C PRO A 7 29.61 6.59 12.72
N VAL A 8 29.26 5.32 12.57
CA VAL A 8 28.70 4.76 11.33
C VAL A 8 27.40 3.99 11.62
N ILE A 9 26.50 4.02 10.67
CA ILE A 9 25.29 3.20 10.72
C ILE A 9 25.60 1.86 10.09
N THR A 10 25.38 0.78 10.86
CA THR A 10 25.68 -0.59 10.44
C THR A 10 24.40 -1.36 10.22
N ARG A 11 24.30 -2.05 9.10
CA ARG A 11 23.22 -2.99 8.83
C ARG A 11 23.40 -4.24 9.68
N LEU A 12 22.41 -4.57 10.48
CA LEU A 12 22.37 -5.82 11.24
C LEU A 12 21.93 -7.01 10.37
N PRO A 13 22.34 -8.24 10.71
CA PRO A 13 22.03 -9.42 9.91
C PRO A 13 20.56 -9.86 10.02
N GLY A 14 19.81 -9.41 11.01
CA GLY A 14 18.42 -9.79 11.24
C GLY A 14 17.42 -8.83 10.62
N ILE A 15 16.19 -9.32 10.36
CA ILE A 15 15.05 -8.49 9.99
C ILE A 15 14.53 -7.82 11.28
N HIS A 16 14.51 -6.49 11.31
CA HIS A 16 13.99 -5.73 12.44
C HIS A 16 12.46 -5.66 12.42
N PHE A 17 11.88 -5.44 11.24
CA PHE A 17 10.45 -5.21 11.08
C PHE A 17 9.98 -5.61 9.68
N ILE A 18 8.82 -6.26 9.58
CA ILE A 18 8.19 -6.58 8.31
C ILE A 18 7.12 -5.53 8.02
N ASN A 19 7.39 -4.68 7.02
CA ASN A 19 6.50 -3.60 6.61
C ASN A 19 5.47 -4.10 5.58
N ASP A 20 4.57 -4.98 6.01
CA ASP A 20 3.48 -5.51 5.20
C ASP A 20 2.21 -5.65 6.04
N LYS A 21 1.05 -5.68 5.41
CA LYS A 21 -0.27 -5.79 6.04
C LYS A 21 -0.43 -4.80 7.21
N ALA A 22 -0.70 -5.31 8.41
CA ALA A 22 -0.79 -4.49 9.63
C ALA A 22 0.52 -3.79 10.00
N GLY A 23 1.65 -4.27 9.52
CA GLY A 23 2.95 -3.62 9.67
C GLY A 23 3.01 -2.23 9.01
N LYS A 24 2.31 -2.01 7.90
CA LYS A 24 2.34 -0.71 7.20
C LYS A 24 1.83 0.45 8.06
N PRO A 25 0.63 0.42 8.65
CA PRO A 25 0.20 1.51 9.53
C PRO A 25 1.07 1.64 10.79
N ILE A 26 1.61 0.55 11.32
CA ILE A 26 2.54 0.59 12.46
C ILE A 26 3.81 1.35 12.07
N ALA A 27 4.42 1.02 10.93
CA ALA A 27 5.62 1.70 10.44
C ALA A 27 5.36 3.19 10.14
N ILE A 28 4.23 3.52 9.54
CA ILE A 28 3.84 4.92 9.29
C ILE A 28 3.72 5.67 10.62
N ASN A 29 3.08 5.09 11.63
CA ASN A 29 2.96 5.71 12.94
C ASN A 29 4.32 5.88 13.64
N GLN A 30 5.21 4.90 13.56
CA GLN A 30 6.54 4.95 14.17
C GLN A 30 7.46 5.98 13.51
N HIS A 31 7.44 6.09 12.18
CA HIS A 31 8.38 6.91 11.42
C HIS A 31 7.84 8.30 11.05
N ILE A 32 6.55 8.45 10.92
CA ILE A 32 5.88 9.70 10.57
C ILE A 32 5.12 10.28 11.76
N GLY A 33 4.59 9.42 12.65
CA GLY A 33 3.88 9.84 13.86
C GLY A 33 2.51 10.48 13.62
N ARG A 34 1.99 10.39 12.40
CA ARG A 34 0.74 11.04 11.99
C ARG A 34 -0.05 10.14 11.05
N ARG A 35 -1.37 10.10 11.24
CA ARG A 35 -2.29 9.41 10.33
C ARG A 35 -2.29 10.09 8.96
N PRO A 36 -2.06 9.37 7.84
CA PRO A 36 -2.20 9.92 6.49
C PRO A 36 -3.62 10.42 6.22
N ILE A 37 -3.75 11.36 5.30
CA ILE A 37 -5.04 11.82 4.76
C ILE A 37 -5.44 11.09 3.48
N ALA A 38 -4.48 10.49 2.80
CA ALA A 38 -4.67 9.69 1.60
C ALA A 38 -3.75 8.46 1.63
N ALA A 39 -4.24 7.35 1.10
CA ALA A 39 -3.45 6.14 0.89
C ALA A 39 -3.83 5.49 -0.43
N PHE A 40 -2.83 4.95 -1.10
CA PHE A 40 -2.94 4.24 -2.37
C PHE A 40 -2.40 2.83 -2.18
N GLY A 41 -3.11 1.85 -2.67
CA GLY A 41 -2.72 0.46 -2.57
C GLY A 41 -3.14 -0.34 -3.79
N ASN A 42 -2.57 -1.52 -3.96
CA ASN A 42 -2.85 -2.39 -5.11
C ASN A 42 -3.06 -3.86 -4.71
N SER A 43 -3.02 -4.17 -3.44
CA SER A 43 -3.19 -5.54 -2.95
C SER A 43 -3.79 -5.56 -1.54
N ASP A 44 -4.20 -6.75 -1.10
CA ASP A 44 -4.67 -6.96 0.28
C ASP A 44 -3.59 -6.70 1.34
N GLY A 45 -2.32 -6.64 0.94
CA GLY A 45 -1.22 -6.18 1.80
C GLY A 45 -1.34 -4.72 2.22
N ASP A 46 -2.15 -3.91 1.52
CA ASP A 46 -2.40 -2.49 1.80
C ASP A 46 -3.69 -2.25 2.58
N LEU A 47 -4.48 -3.31 2.81
CA LEU A 47 -5.82 -3.19 3.39
C LEU A 47 -5.82 -2.42 4.72
N GLN A 48 -4.97 -2.80 5.67
CA GLN A 48 -4.95 -2.16 6.99
C GLN A 48 -4.47 -0.71 6.92
N MET A 49 -3.55 -0.39 6.01
CA MET A 49 -3.12 1.00 5.76
C MET A 49 -4.28 1.85 5.23
N LEU A 50 -5.03 1.34 4.27
CA LEU A 50 -6.22 1.99 3.72
C LEU A 50 -7.30 2.18 4.79
N GLN A 51 -7.59 1.14 5.57
CA GLN A 51 -8.56 1.18 6.67
C GLN A 51 -8.18 2.25 7.70
N TRP A 52 -6.92 2.25 8.15
CA TRP A 52 -6.45 3.20 9.16
C TRP A 52 -6.45 4.64 8.64
N THR A 53 -6.00 4.86 7.41
CA THR A 53 -6.01 6.18 6.78
C THR A 53 -7.42 6.75 6.69
N THR A 54 -8.38 5.96 6.20
CA THR A 54 -9.75 6.44 5.94
C THR A 54 -10.65 6.46 7.18
N ALA A 55 -10.24 5.85 8.28
CA ALA A 55 -10.96 5.89 9.55
C ALA A 55 -10.80 7.21 10.35
N GLY A 56 -9.94 8.11 9.91
CA GLY A 56 -9.73 9.40 10.57
C GLY A 56 -10.87 10.39 10.29
N GLU A 57 -10.91 11.45 11.09
CA GLU A 57 -11.87 12.54 10.91
C GLU A 57 -11.51 13.43 9.69
N GLY A 58 -12.50 14.13 9.16
CA GLY A 58 -12.35 15.03 8.03
C GLY A 58 -12.24 14.31 6.68
N ALA A 59 -11.85 15.04 5.65
CA ALA A 59 -11.72 14.49 4.30
C ALA A 59 -10.58 13.47 4.22
N ARG A 60 -10.88 12.26 3.76
CA ARG A 60 -9.94 11.14 3.63
C ARG A 60 -10.09 10.49 2.27
N LEU A 61 -9.00 10.00 1.73
CA LEU A 61 -8.97 9.35 0.42
C LEU A 61 -8.30 7.97 0.53
N GLY A 62 -9.04 6.93 0.18
CA GLY A 62 -8.50 5.60 -0.08
C GLY A 62 -8.61 5.29 -1.56
N VAL A 63 -7.54 4.84 -2.19
CA VAL A 63 -7.48 4.50 -3.60
C VAL A 63 -6.91 3.10 -3.77
N ILE A 64 -7.60 2.29 -4.55
CA ILE A 64 -7.11 0.97 -4.98
C ILE A 64 -6.79 1.04 -6.46
N ILE A 65 -5.57 0.69 -6.83
CA ILE A 65 -5.16 0.49 -8.20
C ILE A 65 -5.43 -0.97 -8.56
N HIS A 66 -6.42 -1.18 -9.42
CA HIS A 66 -6.81 -2.50 -9.89
C HIS A 66 -6.16 -2.78 -11.25
N HIS A 67 -5.19 -3.67 -11.25
CA HIS A 67 -4.43 -4.02 -12.45
C HIS A 67 -5.23 -5.02 -13.30
N THR A 68 -5.97 -4.50 -14.26
CA THR A 68 -6.90 -5.25 -15.12
C THR A 68 -6.40 -5.45 -16.55
N ASP A 69 -5.36 -4.74 -16.95
CA ASP A 69 -4.88 -4.73 -18.33
C ASP A 69 -3.75 -5.73 -18.58
N ALA A 70 -4.10 -6.93 -18.99
CA ALA A 70 -3.12 -7.97 -19.31
C ALA A 70 -2.31 -7.71 -20.59
N ASN A 71 -2.75 -6.77 -21.44
CA ASN A 71 -2.07 -6.45 -22.70
C ASN A 71 -0.97 -5.41 -22.54
N ARG A 72 -1.21 -4.40 -21.71
CA ARG A 72 -0.29 -3.27 -21.51
C ARG A 72 0.56 -3.41 -20.26
N GLU A 73 0.12 -4.26 -19.29
CA GLU A 73 0.82 -4.54 -18.04
C GLU A 73 0.51 -5.97 -17.55
N TRP A 74 0.82 -6.27 -16.30
CA TRP A 74 0.47 -7.54 -15.66
C TRP A 74 -0.86 -7.42 -14.93
N ALA A 75 -1.89 -8.13 -15.40
CA ALA A 75 -3.17 -8.18 -14.70
C ALA A 75 -3.14 -9.18 -13.54
N TYR A 76 -3.68 -8.78 -12.40
CA TYR A 76 -3.91 -9.66 -11.26
C TYR A 76 -5.15 -9.24 -10.46
N ASP A 77 -5.76 -10.19 -9.81
CA ASP A 77 -7.03 -10.03 -9.11
C ASP A 77 -7.08 -10.97 -7.88
N ARG A 78 -8.27 -11.45 -7.57
CA ARG A 78 -8.64 -12.23 -6.38
C ARG A 78 -7.86 -13.52 -6.21
N ASP A 79 -7.48 -14.19 -7.29
CA ASP A 79 -6.82 -15.50 -7.27
C ASP A 79 -5.29 -15.41 -7.47
N SER A 80 -4.74 -14.23 -7.49
CA SER A 80 -3.30 -14.08 -7.66
C SER A 80 -2.50 -14.54 -6.44
N HIS A 81 -1.37 -15.21 -6.68
CA HIS A 81 -0.43 -15.61 -5.63
C HIS A 81 0.43 -14.44 -5.14
N ILE A 82 0.71 -13.47 -6.02
CA ILE A 82 1.50 -12.26 -5.74
C ILE A 82 0.62 -11.05 -6.00
N GLY A 83 0.55 -10.14 -5.03
CA GLY A 83 -0.29 -8.95 -5.16
C GLY A 83 -1.79 -9.26 -5.16
N ARG A 84 -2.22 -10.33 -4.50
CA ARG A 84 -3.64 -10.69 -4.41
C ARG A 84 -4.48 -9.50 -3.98
N LEU A 85 -5.53 -9.21 -4.72
CA LEU A 85 -6.47 -8.13 -4.47
C LEU A 85 -7.89 -8.72 -4.41
N ASP A 86 -8.38 -8.99 -3.22
CA ASP A 86 -9.66 -9.63 -2.97
C ASP A 86 -10.49 -8.88 -1.92
N LYS A 87 -10.06 -8.91 -0.67
CA LYS A 87 -10.77 -8.27 0.45
C LYS A 87 -10.83 -6.76 0.29
N ALA A 88 -9.77 -6.13 -0.19
CA ALA A 88 -9.74 -4.69 -0.38
C ALA A 88 -10.72 -4.22 -1.46
N LEU A 89 -10.97 -5.02 -2.51
CA LEU A 89 -12.02 -4.74 -3.50
C LEU A 89 -13.42 -4.78 -2.88
N ASP A 90 -13.70 -5.76 -2.01
CA ASP A 90 -14.99 -5.83 -1.33
C ASP A 90 -15.19 -4.69 -0.36
N GLU A 91 -14.17 -4.36 0.45
CA GLU A 91 -14.25 -3.24 1.38
C GLU A 91 -14.31 -1.88 0.69
N SER A 92 -13.72 -1.73 -0.50
CA SER A 92 -13.74 -0.46 -1.21
C SER A 92 -15.16 0.07 -1.45
N LYS A 93 -16.09 -0.84 -1.77
CA LYS A 93 -17.51 -0.51 -1.98
C LYS A 93 -18.18 -0.04 -0.70
N GLN A 94 -17.89 -0.71 0.42
CA GLN A 94 -18.49 -0.40 1.72
C GLN A 94 -17.95 0.90 2.33
N ARG A 95 -16.66 1.18 2.08
CA ARG A 95 -15.94 2.33 2.65
C ARG A 95 -15.86 3.54 1.73
N GLY A 96 -16.40 3.43 0.51
CA GLY A 96 -16.36 4.52 -0.47
C GLY A 96 -14.93 4.83 -0.97
N TRP A 97 -14.06 3.83 -1.04
CA TRP A 97 -12.74 4.00 -1.65
C TRP A 97 -12.85 4.04 -3.17
N LEU A 98 -12.01 4.84 -3.78
CA LEU A 98 -11.92 4.91 -5.23
C LEU A 98 -11.16 3.68 -5.75
N VAL A 99 -11.73 3.01 -6.76
CA VAL A 99 -11.03 1.96 -7.49
C VAL A 99 -10.66 2.49 -8.87
N VAL A 100 -9.37 2.53 -9.16
CA VAL A 100 -8.82 2.92 -10.46
C VAL A 100 -8.59 1.65 -11.27
N ASP A 101 -9.26 1.54 -12.41
CA ASP A 101 -9.15 0.41 -13.34
C ASP A 101 -8.09 0.76 -14.40
N MET A 102 -6.99 0.00 -14.42
CA MET A 102 -5.85 0.32 -15.29
C MET A 102 -6.17 0.17 -16.78
N GLU A 103 -7.10 -0.72 -17.15
CA GLU A 103 -7.52 -0.88 -18.53
C GLU A 103 -8.41 0.29 -19.01
N LYS A 104 -9.33 0.74 -18.15
CA LYS A 104 -10.38 1.70 -18.53
C LYS A 104 -10.04 3.14 -18.24
N ASP A 105 -9.32 3.39 -17.14
CA ASP A 105 -9.09 4.75 -16.63
C ASP A 105 -7.78 5.35 -17.16
N TRP A 106 -6.91 4.54 -17.79
CA TRP A 106 -5.63 4.99 -18.31
C TRP A 106 -5.53 4.84 -19.83
N ASN A 107 -5.36 5.98 -20.49
CA ASN A 107 -5.14 6.02 -21.92
C ASN A 107 -3.75 5.49 -22.31
N ARG A 108 -2.75 5.69 -21.43
CA ARG A 108 -1.36 5.30 -21.60
C ARG A 108 -0.77 4.89 -20.26
N ILE A 109 -0.06 3.77 -20.22
CA ILE A 109 0.56 3.24 -19.00
C ILE A 109 2.05 3.57 -18.96
N TYR A 110 2.76 3.40 -20.06
CA TYR A 110 4.19 3.72 -20.21
C TYR A 110 4.41 4.82 -21.24
N PRO A 111 5.51 5.59 -21.11
CA PRO A 111 5.86 6.63 -22.08
C PRO A 111 6.13 6.10 -23.49
#